data_bce3a7e607609f9eb1fdb1d70549a3cd
#
_entry.id   bce3a7e607609f9eb1fdb1d70549a3cd
#
_cell.length_a   1.000
_cell.length_b   1.000
_cell.length_c   1.000
_cell.angle_alpha   90.00
_cell.angle_beta   90.00
_cell.angle_gamma   90.00
#
_symmetry.space_group_name_H-M   'P 1'
#
loop_
_entity.id
_entity.type
_entity.pdbx_description
1 polymer ?
#
loop_
_entity_poly.entity_id
_entity_poly.type
_entity_poly.pdbx_seq_one_letter_code
_entity_poly.pdbx_strand_id
1 'polypeptide(L)'
;MTDDRKAGTALIAGSLGGVLTMAIHPTGGASLTAGQVEHLALVSAIAHSIAMLSFLLLFLGACGLTRRLAAFAHTPDPDHLAFAAVVTFGFACVAVLIATAVSGFIVPGILRHMVRDGAAAVPQYHLIVDAVFQFNQAFARIFSVGASAAIALWSVSALRNGGIGRGIAIYGCVVAALLTLGIVSGHLRLDVHGMAVVVLGQTIWFIVTGAQLCRRPNQPQTVV
;
A
#
# COMPACT_ATOMS: atom_id res chain seq x y z
N MET A 1 13.90 -16.95 15.49
CA MET A 1 12.58 -16.48 15.03
C MET A 1 12.26 -17.22 13.74
N THR A 2 11.11 -17.90 13.67
CA THR A 2 10.69 -18.64 12.45
C THR A 2 10.45 -17.66 11.28
N ASP A 3 10.54 -18.15 10.05
CA ASP A 3 10.34 -17.30 8.87
C ASP A 3 8.93 -16.72 8.80
N ASP A 4 7.91 -17.46 9.23
CA ASP A 4 6.54 -16.96 9.38
C ASP A 4 6.44 -15.79 10.35
N ARG A 5 7.14 -15.86 11.48
CA ARG A 5 7.13 -14.79 12.47
C ARG A 5 7.83 -13.52 11.95
N LYS A 6 8.90 -13.67 11.16
CA LYS A 6 9.54 -12.52 10.48
C LYS A 6 8.58 -11.89 9.48
N ALA A 7 7.93 -12.71 8.66
CA ALA A 7 6.95 -12.26 7.68
C ALA A 7 5.77 -11.55 8.35
N GLY A 8 5.21 -12.14 9.42
CA GLY A 8 4.12 -11.54 10.18
C GLY A 8 4.50 -10.19 10.79
N THR A 9 5.70 -10.10 11.39
CA THR A 9 6.22 -8.83 11.94
C THR A 9 6.38 -7.79 10.83
N ALA A 10 6.89 -8.17 9.66
CA ALA A 10 7.05 -7.26 8.52
C ALA A 10 5.71 -6.73 8.01
N LEU A 11 4.67 -7.60 7.91
CA LEU A 11 3.32 -7.16 7.56
C LEU A 11 2.75 -6.16 8.56
N ILE A 12 2.89 -6.42 9.86
CA ILE A 12 2.39 -5.53 10.92
C ILE A 12 3.14 -4.19 10.89
N ALA A 13 4.47 -4.23 10.88
CA ALA A 13 5.29 -3.02 10.91
C ALA A 13 5.06 -2.14 9.67
N GLY A 14 5.02 -2.76 8.47
CA GLY A 14 4.73 -2.04 7.24
C GLY A 14 3.33 -1.43 7.24
N SER A 15 2.33 -2.16 7.74
CA SER A 15 0.96 -1.65 7.87
C SER A 15 0.85 -0.46 8.82
N LEU A 16 1.47 -0.54 9.99
CA LEU A 16 1.48 0.57 10.95
C LEU A 16 2.22 1.79 10.41
N GLY A 17 3.32 1.59 9.68
CA GLY A 17 4.02 2.68 9.01
C GLY A 17 3.18 3.34 7.92
N GLY A 18 2.37 2.58 7.18
CA GLY A 18 1.40 3.12 6.22
C GLY A 18 0.33 3.99 6.89
N VAL A 19 -0.24 3.53 8.02
CA VAL A 19 -1.19 4.34 8.81
C VAL A 19 -0.53 5.61 9.36
N LEU A 20 0.68 5.49 9.90
CA LEU A 20 1.44 6.65 10.38
C LEU A 20 1.66 7.67 9.26
N THR A 21 2.03 7.23 8.05
CA THR A 21 2.18 8.11 6.89
C THR A 21 0.89 8.90 6.61
N MET A 22 -0.27 8.23 6.63
CA MET A 22 -1.55 8.90 6.44
C MET A 22 -1.87 9.92 7.54
N ALA A 23 -1.51 9.61 8.79
CA ALA A 23 -1.74 10.51 9.93
C ALA A 23 -0.90 11.80 9.88
N ILE A 24 0.32 11.72 9.35
CA ILE A 24 1.23 12.88 9.24
C ILE A 24 1.26 13.49 7.83
N HIS A 25 0.41 12.98 6.92
CA HIS A 25 0.38 13.46 5.53
C HIS A 25 -0.01 14.95 5.50
N PRO A 26 0.82 15.83 4.91
CA PRO A 26 0.53 17.25 4.91
C PRO A 26 -0.68 17.56 4.03
N THR A 27 -1.61 18.36 4.57
CA THR A 27 -2.72 18.93 3.81
C THR A 27 -2.34 20.35 3.41
N GLY A 28 -2.06 20.58 2.12
CA GLY A 28 -1.64 21.90 1.62
C GLY A 28 -2.80 22.89 1.52
N GLY A 29 -2.50 24.20 1.72
CA GLY A 29 -3.42 25.30 1.49
C GLY A 29 -3.15 26.02 0.16
N ALA A 30 -4.09 26.86 -0.28
CA ALA A 30 -4.06 27.52 -1.60
C ALA A 30 -3.01 28.65 -1.74
N SER A 31 -2.46 29.18 -0.65
CA SER A 31 -1.42 30.21 -0.65
C SER A 31 -0.37 29.90 0.40
N LEU A 32 0.84 29.57 -0.03
CA LEU A 32 1.96 29.19 0.86
C LEU A 32 3.05 30.27 0.81
N THR A 33 3.50 30.72 1.97
CA THR A 33 4.73 31.51 2.11
C THR A 33 5.96 30.63 1.93
N ALA A 34 7.13 31.21 1.68
CA ALA A 34 8.39 30.49 1.53
C ALA A 34 8.70 29.57 2.73
N GLY A 35 8.51 30.05 3.96
CA GLY A 35 8.69 29.25 5.17
C GLY A 35 7.71 28.08 5.28
N GLN A 36 6.46 28.26 4.85
CA GLN A 36 5.47 27.18 4.83
C GLN A 36 5.80 26.12 3.77
N VAL A 37 6.34 26.50 2.61
CA VAL A 37 6.79 25.56 1.58
C VAL A 37 7.95 24.72 2.07
N GLU A 38 8.93 25.31 2.77
CA GLU A 38 10.05 24.54 3.34
C GLU A 38 9.58 23.55 4.43
N HIS A 39 8.69 23.99 5.31
CA HIS A 39 8.10 23.10 6.31
C HIS A 39 7.30 21.94 5.66
N LEU A 40 6.44 22.26 4.71
CA LEU A 40 5.67 21.30 3.94
C LEU A 40 6.60 20.27 3.24
N ALA A 41 7.67 20.74 2.62
CA ALA A 41 8.62 19.89 1.94
C ALA A 41 9.34 18.92 2.90
N LEU A 42 9.73 19.39 4.08
CA LEU A 42 10.35 18.54 5.11
C LEU A 42 9.36 17.47 5.61
N VAL A 43 8.16 17.86 6.00
CA VAL A 43 7.12 16.93 6.49
C VAL A 43 6.75 15.94 5.41
N SER A 44 6.59 16.39 4.15
CA SER A 44 6.30 15.53 3.02
C SER A 44 7.42 14.52 2.78
N ALA A 45 8.68 14.93 2.78
CA ALA A 45 9.82 14.04 2.61
C ALA A 45 9.88 12.96 3.71
N ILE A 46 9.66 13.33 4.97
CA ILE A 46 9.63 12.40 6.11
C ILE A 46 8.48 11.40 5.95
N ALA A 47 7.26 11.88 5.73
CA ALA A 47 6.07 11.04 5.59
C ALA A 47 6.24 10.01 4.46
N HIS A 48 6.70 10.47 3.30
CA HIS A 48 6.85 9.59 2.13
C HIS A 48 8.05 8.66 2.22
N SER A 49 9.12 9.03 2.95
CA SER A 49 10.22 8.11 3.27
C SER A 49 9.75 6.97 4.17
N ILE A 50 8.90 7.27 5.19
CA ILE A 50 8.27 6.24 6.02
C ILE A 50 7.37 5.33 5.16
N ALA A 51 6.58 5.90 4.24
CA ALA A 51 5.76 5.13 3.32
C ALA A 51 6.58 4.17 2.47
N MET A 52 7.69 4.62 1.87
CA MET A 52 8.56 3.78 1.04
C MET A 52 9.10 2.59 1.83
N LEU A 53 9.61 2.82 3.04
CA LEU A 53 10.06 1.75 3.92
C LEU A 53 8.92 0.79 4.28
N SER A 54 7.74 1.32 4.54
CA SER A 54 6.54 0.54 4.88
C SER A 54 6.16 -0.42 3.74
N PHE A 55 6.18 0.03 2.49
CA PHE A 55 5.87 -0.82 1.34
C PHE A 55 6.92 -1.90 1.10
N LEU A 56 8.21 -1.62 1.36
CA LEU A 56 9.25 -2.64 1.33
C LEU A 56 9.01 -3.72 2.39
N LEU A 57 8.66 -3.34 3.62
CA LEU A 57 8.32 -4.28 4.68
C LEU A 57 7.08 -5.10 4.34
N LEU A 58 6.02 -4.46 3.82
CA LEU A 58 4.82 -5.16 3.35
C LEU A 58 5.15 -6.17 2.26
N PHE A 59 5.99 -5.83 1.30
CA PHE A 59 6.38 -6.74 0.22
C PHE A 59 7.17 -7.95 0.74
N LEU A 60 8.12 -7.73 1.66
CA LEU A 60 8.87 -8.81 2.31
C LEU A 60 7.93 -9.74 3.10
N GLY A 61 6.99 -9.16 3.83
CA GLY A 61 5.97 -9.90 4.56
C GLY A 61 5.04 -10.70 3.63
N ALA A 62 4.65 -10.10 2.50
CA ALA A 62 3.83 -10.73 1.46
C ALA A 62 4.53 -11.93 0.80
N CYS A 63 5.84 -11.85 0.57
CA CYS A 63 6.64 -12.99 0.10
C CYS A 63 6.60 -14.15 1.11
N GLY A 64 6.68 -13.87 2.41
CA GLY A 64 6.55 -14.86 3.46
C GLY A 64 5.14 -15.47 3.55
N LEU A 65 4.10 -14.65 3.44
CA LEU A 65 2.72 -15.11 3.37
C LEU A 65 2.51 -16.05 2.19
N THR A 66 3.00 -15.68 1.00
CA THR A 66 2.90 -16.50 -0.21
C THR A 66 3.55 -17.87 -0.01
N ARG A 67 4.76 -17.92 0.57
CA ARG A 67 5.42 -19.19 0.91
C ARG A 67 4.60 -20.05 1.86
N ARG A 68 3.99 -19.41 2.86
CA ARG A 68 3.12 -20.11 3.80
C ARG A 68 1.89 -20.69 3.10
N LEU A 69 1.18 -19.92 2.28
CA LEU A 69 0.01 -20.41 1.56
C LEU A 69 0.37 -21.56 0.62
N ALA A 70 1.49 -21.46 -0.09
CA ALA A 70 2.00 -22.53 -0.92
C ALA A 70 2.30 -23.81 -0.14
N ALA A 71 2.81 -23.72 1.10
CA ALA A 71 3.06 -24.88 1.96
C ALA A 71 1.77 -25.57 2.46
N PHE A 72 0.61 -24.91 2.38
CA PHE A 72 -0.71 -25.48 2.72
C PHE A 72 -1.46 -26.01 1.49
N ALA A 73 -0.93 -25.83 0.28
CA ALA A 73 -1.54 -26.38 -0.93
C ALA A 73 -1.52 -27.92 -0.85
N HIS A 74 -2.69 -28.53 -1.04
CA HIS A 74 -2.86 -29.99 -0.97
C HIS A 74 -2.50 -30.72 -2.28
N THR A 75 -2.15 -29.97 -3.32
CA THR A 75 -1.75 -30.50 -4.62
C THR A 75 -0.22 -30.41 -4.78
N PRO A 76 0.41 -31.36 -5.51
CA PRO A 76 1.84 -31.26 -5.83
C PRO A 76 2.17 -30.04 -6.72
N ASP A 77 1.15 -29.44 -7.34
CA ASP A 77 1.32 -28.24 -8.16
C ASP A 77 1.45 -27.00 -7.29
N PRO A 78 2.31 -26.04 -7.69
CA PRO A 78 2.46 -24.79 -6.97
C PRO A 78 1.12 -24.03 -6.89
N ASP A 79 0.88 -23.36 -5.75
CA ASP A 79 -0.30 -22.50 -5.61
C ASP A 79 -0.16 -21.26 -6.50
N HIS A 80 -0.65 -21.37 -7.73
CA HIS A 80 -0.59 -20.32 -8.74
C HIS A 80 -1.31 -19.04 -8.29
N LEU A 81 -2.34 -19.15 -7.43
CA LEU A 81 -3.05 -17.98 -6.91
C LEU A 81 -2.18 -17.20 -5.92
N ALA A 82 -1.50 -17.89 -5.01
CA ALA A 82 -0.61 -17.24 -4.07
C ALA A 82 0.59 -16.59 -4.79
N PHE A 83 1.12 -17.25 -5.82
CA PHE A 83 2.19 -16.69 -6.64
C PHE A 83 1.70 -15.48 -7.46
N ALA A 84 0.57 -15.58 -8.15
CA ALA A 84 -0.02 -14.46 -8.88
C ALA A 84 -0.29 -13.27 -7.97
N ALA A 85 -0.71 -13.51 -6.71
CA ALA A 85 -0.94 -12.47 -5.73
C ALA A 85 0.34 -11.68 -5.41
N VAL A 86 1.47 -12.35 -5.13
CA VAL A 86 2.71 -11.64 -4.81
C VAL A 86 3.27 -10.89 -6.01
N VAL A 87 3.14 -11.41 -7.22
CA VAL A 87 3.53 -10.70 -8.45
C VAL A 87 2.67 -9.45 -8.64
N THR A 88 1.34 -9.58 -8.53
CA THR A 88 0.40 -8.45 -8.63
C THR A 88 0.70 -7.40 -7.56
N PHE A 89 0.98 -7.83 -6.32
CA PHE A 89 1.35 -6.91 -5.24
C PHE A 89 2.69 -6.22 -5.50
N GLY A 90 3.66 -6.92 -6.09
CA GLY A 90 4.94 -6.33 -6.49
C GLY A 90 4.77 -5.18 -7.49
N PHE A 91 3.95 -5.36 -8.52
CA PHE A 91 3.60 -4.28 -9.46
C PHE A 91 2.87 -3.13 -8.76
N ALA A 92 1.94 -3.43 -7.85
CA ALA A 92 1.28 -2.41 -7.04
C ALA A 92 2.29 -1.63 -6.16
N CYS A 93 3.26 -2.31 -5.55
CA CYS A 93 4.32 -1.66 -4.79
C CYS A 93 5.18 -0.72 -5.65
N VAL A 94 5.54 -1.12 -6.87
CA VAL A 94 6.25 -0.23 -7.80
C VAL A 94 5.42 1.02 -8.10
N ALA A 95 4.13 0.87 -8.38
CA ALA A 95 3.25 2.00 -8.64
C ALA A 95 3.18 2.97 -7.44
N VAL A 96 2.99 2.46 -6.23
CA VAL A 96 2.92 3.33 -5.05
C VAL A 96 4.27 3.97 -4.71
N LEU A 97 5.39 3.33 -4.97
CA LEU A 97 6.71 3.95 -4.79
C LEU A 97 6.90 5.13 -5.73
N ILE A 98 6.43 5.04 -6.99
CA ILE A 98 6.43 6.15 -7.94
C ILE A 98 5.52 7.28 -7.42
N ALA A 99 4.27 6.97 -7.03
CA ALA A 99 3.35 7.96 -6.47
C ALA A 99 3.94 8.66 -5.23
N THR A 100 4.57 7.89 -4.35
CA THR A 100 5.22 8.37 -3.14
C THR A 100 6.41 9.29 -3.45
N ALA A 101 7.23 8.94 -4.45
CA ALA A 101 8.33 9.79 -4.90
C ALA A 101 7.83 11.12 -5.49
N VAL A 102 6.75 11.06 -6.26
CA VAL A 102 6.12 12.26 -6.84
C VAL A 102 5.61 13.20 -5.73
N SER A 103 4.80 12.68 -4.81
CA SER A 103 4.21 13.49 -3.73
C SER A 103 5.24 13.94 -2.70
N GLY A 104 6.22 13.10 -2.39
CA GLY A 104 7.19 13.36 -1.33
C GLY A 104 8.31 14.31 -1.74
N PHE A 105 8.72 14.28 -3.00
CA PHE A 105 9.95 14.97 -3.43
C PHE A 105 9.75 15.86 -4.65
N ILE A 106 8.98 15.44 -5.67
CA ILE A 106 8.82 16.21 -6.90
C ILE A 106 7.92 17.42 -6.66
N VAL A 107 6.73 17.23 -6.10
CA VAL A 107 5.77 18.32 -5.84
C VAL A 107 6.37 19.38 -4.92
N PRO A 108 6.98 19.05 -3.76
CA PRO A 108 7.66 20.05 -2.93
C PRO A 108 8.79 20.79 -3.65
N GLY A 109 9.53 20.11 -4.52
CA GLY A 109 10.56 20.73 -5.35
C GLY A 109 9.98 21.80 -6.30
N ILE A 110 8.87 21.46 -6.98
CA ILE A 110 8.16 22.40 -7.87
C ILE A 110 7.66 23.61 -7.09
N LEU A 111 7.08 23.41 -5.91
CA LEU A 111 6.59 24.52 -5.06
C LEU A 111 7.71 25.47 -4.60
N ARG A 112 8.90 24.93 -4.29
CA ARG A 112 10.09 25.74 -3.96
C ARG A 112 10.49 26.65 -5.13
N HIS A 113 10.51 26.09 -6.35
CA HIS A 113 10.80 26.89 -7.56
C HIS A 113 9.75 27.95 -7.79
N MET A 114 8.46 27.62 -7.65
CA MET A 114 7.37 28.58 -7.80
C MET A 114 7.51 29.78 -6.87
N VAL A 115 7.82 29.54 -5.59
CA VAL A 115 8.02 30.63 -4.61
C VAL A 115 9.26 31.47 -4.93
N ARG A 116 10.35 30.83 -5.37
CA ARG A 116 11.59 31.52 -5.74
C ARG A 116 11.43 32.42 -6.97
N ASP A 117 10.71 31.93 -7.99
CA ASP A 117 10.59 32.59 -9.28
C ASP A 117 9.50 33.71 -9.27
N GLY A 118 8.68 33.78 -8.20
CA GLY A 118 7.75 34.83 -7.90
C GLY A 118 6.41 34.78 -8.66
N ALA A 119 5.59 35.78 -8.44
CA ALA A 119 4.18 35.78 -8.85
C ALA A 119 3.95 35.64 -10.37
N ALA A 120 4.86 36.15 -11.21
CA ALA A 120 4.72 36.07 -12.67
C ALA A 120 4.83 34.63 -13.21
N ALA A 121 5.50 33.74 -12.49
CA ALA A 121 5.70 32.32 -12.89
C ALA A 121 4.57 31.40 -12.39
N VAL A 122 3.73 31.83 -11.44
CA VAL A 122 2.68 31.02 -10.78
C VAL A 122 1.78 30.29 -11.78
N PRO A 123 1.26 30.88 -12.87
CA PRO A 123 0.37 30.17 -13.79
C PRO A 123 1.03 28.95 -14.46
N GLN A 124 2.32 29.05 -14.81
CA GLN A 124 3.07 27.95 -15.41
C GLN A 124 3.28 26.81 -14.42
N TYR A 125 3.60 27.13 -13.16
CA TYR A 125 3.77 26.12 -12.12
C TYR A 125 2.46 25.41 -11.76
N HIS A 126 1.33 26.10 -11.78
CA HIS A 126 0.02 25.45 -11.58
C HIS A 126 -0.26 24.39 -12.63
N LEU A 127 0.00 24.68 -13.91
CA LEU A 127 -0.17 23.70 -14.98
C LEU A 127 0.72 22.46 -14.77
N ILE A 128 1.97 22.66 -14.35
CA ILE A 128 2.89 21.54 -14.06
C ILE A 128 2.40 20.72 -12.86
N VAL A 129 1.99 21.38 -11.77
CA VAL A 129 1.47 20.73 -10.56
C VAL A 129 0.23 19.91 -10.89
N ASP A 130 -0.70 20.45 -11.69
CA ASP A 130 -1.91 19.73 -12.11
C ASP A 130 -1.57 18.48 -12.94
N ALA A 131 -0.64 18.57 -13.88
CA ALA A 131 -0.18 17.43 -14.67
C ALA A 131 0.47 16.35 -13.78
N VAL A 132 1.34 16.76 -12.87
CA VAL A 132 2.01 15.87 -11.90
C VAL A 132 1.01 15.25 -10.93
N PHE A 133 -0.01 15.99 -10.53
CA PHE A 133 -1.10 15.46 -9.70
C PHE A 133 -1.89 14.37 -10.43
N GLN A 134 -2.27 14.57 -11.70
CA GLN A 134 -2.96 13.53 -12.48
C GLN A 134 -2.10 12.28 -12.64
N PHE A 135 -0.81 12.44 -12.89
CA PHE A 135 0.14 11.34 -12.94
C PHE A 135 0.18 10.57 -11.61
N ASN A 136 0.31 11.28 -10.50
CA ASN A 136 0.28 10.69 -9.15
C ASN A 136 -1.00 9.91 -8.88
N GLN A 137 -2.17 10.47 -9.26
CA GLN A 137 -3.46 9.82 -9.12
C GLN A 137 -3.58 8.53 -9.93
N ALA A 138 -2.98 8.47 -11.12
CA ALA A 138 -2.96 7.26 -11.94
C ALA A 138 -2.21 6.13 -11.22
N PHE A 139 -1.02 6.40 -10.67
CA PHE A 139 -0.24 5.42 -9.92
C PHE A 139 -0.89 5.03 -8.59
N ALA A 140 -1.54 5.95 -7.90
CA ALA A 140 -2.32 5.66 -6.71
C ALA A 140 -3.50 4.69 -7.01
N ARG A 141 -4.17 4.85 -8.16
CA ARG A 141 -5.22 3.93 -8.62
C ARG A 141 -4.66 2.55 -8.94
N ILE A 142 -3.55 2.47 -9.67
CA ILE A 142 -2.88 1.19 -10.00
C ILE A 142 -2.50 0.46 -8.73
N PHE A 143 -1.91 1.16 -7.76
CA PHE A 143 -1.61 0.58 -6.44
C PHE A 143 -2.86 0.05 -5.74
N SER A 144 -3.88 0.90 -5.58
CA SER A 144 -5.06 0.57 -4.78
C SER A 144 -5.82 -0.65 -5.35
N VAL A 145 -5.99 -0.70 -6.66
CA VAL A 145 -6.63 -1.81 -7.37
C VAL A 145 -5.73 -3.05 -7.36
N GLY A 146 -4.44 -2.90 -7.63
CA GLY A 146 -3.49 -4.01 -7.67
C GLY A 146 -3.30 -4.65 -6.29
N ALA A 147 -3.17 -3.86 -5.22
CA ALA A 147 -3.08 -4.38 -3.86
C ALA A 147 -4.39 -5.08 -3.42
N SER A 148 -5.56 -4.52 -3.80
CA SER A 148 -6.85 -5.18 -3.56
C SER A 148 -6.94 -6.51 -4.30
N ALA A 149 -6.54 -6.57 -5.57
CA ALA A 149 -6.52 -7.80 -6.35
C ALA A 149 -5.59 -8.85 -5.72
N ALA A 150 -4.41 -8.46 -5.24
CA ALA A 150 -3.49 -9.35 -4.54
C ALA A 150 -4.10 -9.90 -3.24
N ILE A 151 -4.74 -9.06 -2.43
CA ILE A 151 -5.47 -9.47 -1.22
C ILE A 151 -6.57 -10.48 -1.57
N ALA A 152 -7.34 -10.24 -2.63
CA ALA A 152 -8.37 -11.18 -3.08
C ALA A 152 -7.76 -12.54 -3.47
N LEU A 153 -6.68 -12.55 -4.25
CA LEU A 153 -6.00 -13.77 -4.69
C LEU A 153 -5.45 -14.58 -3.50
N TRP A 154 -4.75 -13.95 -2.54
CA TRP A 154 -4.30 -14.61 -1.31
C TRP A 154 -5.47 -15.12 -0.49
N SER A 155 -6.55 -14.36 -0.41
CA SER A 155 -7.75 -14.74 0.34
C SER A 155 -8.44 -15.95 -0.29
N VAL A 156 -8.58 -15.99 -1.61
CA VAL A 156 -9.14 -17.16 -2.34
C VAL A 156 -8.23 -18.38 -2.19
N SER A 157 -6.90 -18.21 -2.31
CA SER A 157 -5.94 -19.28 -2.03
C SER A 157 -6.14 -19.85 -0.61
N ALA A 158 -6.22 -18.98 0.39
CA ALA A 158 -6.44 -19.37 1.78
C ALA A 158 -7.80 -20.04 2.03
N LEU A 159 -8.86 -19.64 1.34
CA LEU A 159 -10.17 -20.30 1.43
C LEU A 159 -10.16 -21.70 0.86
N ARG A 160 -9.33 -21.96 -0.16
CA ARG A 160 -9.18 -23.28 -0.79
C ARG A 160 -8.26 -24.22 0.00
N ASN A 161 -7.10 -23.67 0.43
CA ASN A 161 -6.01 -24.49 0.94
C ASN A 161 -5.76 -24.32 2.46
N GLY A 162 -6.29 -23.26 3.07
CA GLY A 162 -5.96 -22.91 4.46
C GLY A 162 -4.77 -21.95 4.55
N GLY A 163 -4.01 -22.02 5.63
CA GLY A 163 -2.81 -21.19 5.86
C GLY A 163 -3.08 -19.93 6.67
N ILE A 164 -4.21 -19.25 6.48
CA ILE A 164 -4.74 -18.19 7.35
C ILE A 164 -6.21 -18.47 7.72
N GLY A 165 -6.73 -17.78 8.74
CA GLY A 165 -8.08 -18.00 9.23
C GLY A 165 -9.15 -17.65 8.20
N ARG A 166 -10.21 -18.51 8.10
CA ARG A 166 -11.30 -18.34 7.14
C ARG A 166 -11.99 -16.98 7.23
N GLY A 167 -12.17 -16.44 8.44
CA GLY A 167 -12.81 -15.12 8.63
C GLY A 167 -12.04 -13.98 8.00
N ILE A 168 -10.68 -13.96 8.14
CA ILE A 168 -9.86 -12.91 7.53
C ILE A 168 -9.77 -13.09 6.00
N ALA A 169 -9.80 -14.33 5.51
CA ALA A 169 -9.84 -14.59 4.08
C ALA A 169 -11.17 -14.10 3.46
N ILE A 170 -12.32 -14.32 4.11
CA ILE A 170 -13.60 -13.76 3.67
C ILE A 170 -13.56 -12.22 3.70
N TYR A 171 -13.07 -11.63 4.79
CA TYR A 171 -12.88 -10.18 4.90
C TYR A 171 -12.04 -9.64 3.74
N GLY A 172 -10.93 -10.31 3.42
CA GLY A 172 -10.05 -9.90 2.31
C GLY A 172 -10.75 -9.91 0.95
N CYS A 173 -11.56 -10.93 0.65
CA CYS A 173 -12.35 -10.96 -0.57
C CYS A 173 -13.39 -9.81 -0.62
N VAL A 174 -14.09 -9.57 0.48
CA VAL A 174 -15.13 -8.54 0.55
C VAL A 174 -14.52 -7.14 0.44
N VAL A 175 -13.50 -6.83 1.23
CA VAL A 175 -12.89 -5.50 1.21
C VAL A 175 -12.22 -5.22 -0.14
N ALA A 176 -11.54 -6.21 -0.72
CA ALA A 176 -10.92 -6.07 -2.04
C ALA A 176 -11.97 -5.75 -3.12
N ALA A 177 -13.11 -6.46 -3.12
CA ALA A 177 -14.20 -6.21 -4.05
C ALA A 177 -14.81 -4.80 -3.87
N LEU A 178 -15.13 -4.42 -2.63
CA LEU A 178 -15.73 -3.11 -2.33
C LEU A 178 -14.80 -1.95 -2.72
N LEU A 179 -13.51 -2.03 -2.37
CA LEU A 179 -12.53 -0.99 -2.71
C LEU A 179 -12.35 -0.88 -4.23
N THR A 180 -12.17 -2.02 -4.92
CA THR A 180 -12.00 -2.02 -6.37
C THR A 180 -13.23 -1.45 -7.07
N LEU A 181 -14.43 -1.90 -6.73
CA LEU A 181 -15.68 -1.41 -7.30
C LEU A 181 -15.88 0.08 -7.01
N GLY A 182 -15.61 0.54 -5.78
CA GLY A 182 -15.71 1.95 -5.41
C GLY A 182 -14.76 2.85 -6.21
N ILE A 183 -13.52 2.39 -6.44
CA ILE A 183 -12.52 3.14 -7.21
C ILE A 183 -12.87 3.14 -8.70
N VAL A 184 -13.19 1.99 -9.28
CA VAL A 184 -13.47 1.86 -10.73
C VAL A 184 -14.75 2.58 -11.11
N SER A 185 -15.79 2.53 -10.27
CA SER A 185 -17.04 3.25 -10.48
C SER A 185 -16.95 4.77 -10.23
N GLY A 186 -15.82 5.26 -9.69
CA GLY A 186 -15.62 6.67 -9.36
C GLY A 186 -16.31 7.15 -8.08
N HIS A 187 -16.98 6.26 -7.34
CA HIS A 187 -17.60 6.59 -6.04
C HIS A 187 -16.56 6.82 -4.94
N LEU A 188 -15.43 6.13 -5.01
CA LEU A 188 -14.31 6.32 -4.10
C LEU A 188 -13.21 7.11 -4.81
N ARG A 189 -13.13 8.42 -4.53
CA ARG A 189 -12.05 9.28 -5.02
C ARG A 189 -10.81 9.04 -4.18
N LEU A 190 -9.63 8.96 -4.82
CA LEU A 190 -8.35 8.76 -4.14
C LEU A 190 -7.71 10.10 -3.70
N ASP A 191 -8.53 11.00 -3.14
CA ASP A 191 -8.04 12.12 -2.33
C ASP A 191 -7.53 11.60 -0.97
N VAL A 192 -7.14 12.48 -0.08
CA VAL A 192 -6.60 12.11 1.24
C VAL A 192 -7.57 11.22 2.03
N HIS A 193 -8.87 11.52 1.99
CA HIS A 193 -9.89 10.75 2.72
C HIS A 193 -10.16 9.40 2.09
N GLY A 194 -10.33 9.35 0.77
CA GLY A 194 -10.55 8.08 0.07
C GLY A 194 -9.33 7.18 0.11
N MET A 195 -8.11 7.73 0.04
CA MET A 195 -6.89 6.97 0.23
C MET A 195 -6.80 6.42 1.67
N ALA A 196 -7.22 7.18 2.68
CA ALA A 196 -7.28 6.71 4.06
C ALA A 196 -8.23 5.50 4.21
N VAL A 197 -9.39 5.51 3.54
CA VAL A 197 -10.32 4.37 3.51
C VAL A 197 -9.67 3.14 2.90
N VAL A 198 -8.98 3.30 1.76
CA VAL A 198 -8.26 2.20 1.10
C VAL A 198 -7.17 1.64 2.02
N VAL A 199 -6.32 2.51 2.56
CA VAL A 199 -5.21 2.12 3.45
C VAL A 199 -5.76 1.41 4.68
N LEU A 200 -6.78 1.93 5.35
CA LEU A 200 -7.35 1.30 6.55
C LEU A 200 -7.96 -0.07 6.24
N GLY A 201 -8.74 -0.20 5.17
CA GLY A 201 -9.33 -1.48 4.76
C GLY A 201 -8.28 -2.56 4.50
N GLN A 202 -7.23 -2.23 3.75
CA GLN A 202 -6.14 -3.16 3.44
C GLN A 202 -5.26 -3.44 4.67
N THR A 203 -4.98 -2.41 5.50
CA THR A 203 -4.16 -2.53 6.71
C THR A 203 -4.75 -3.50 7.72
N ILE A 204 -6.07 -3.49 7.94
CA ILE A 204 -6.74 -4.44 8.83
C ILE A 204 -6.43 -5.88 8.39
N TRP A 205 -6.54 -6.16 7.10
CA TRP A 205 -6.24 -7.48 6.54
C TRP A 205 -4.78 -7.87 6.77
N PHE A 206 -3.83 -6.99 6.46
CA PHE A 206 -2.39 -7.26 6.64
C PHE A 206 -2.00 -7.44 8.11
N ILE A 207 -2.52 -6.62 9.03
CA ILE A 207 -2.23 -6.72 10.46
C ILE A 207 -2.76 -8.05 11.03
N VAL A 208 -4.02 -8.39 10.74
CA VAL A 208 -4.61 -9.64 11.27
C VAL A 208 -3.91 -10.86 10.67
N THR A 209 -3.61 -10.83 9.37
CA THR A 209 -2.82 -11.88 8.73
C THR A 209 -1.42 -11.99 9.34
N GLY A 210 -0.74 -10.87 9.53
CA GLY A 210 0.57 -10.81 10.18
C GLY A 210 0.54 -11.37 11.61
N ALA A 211 -0.49 -11.02 12.39
CA ALA A 211 -0.67 -11.55 13.74
C ALA A 211 -0.88 -13.08 13.75
N GLN A 212 -1.60 -13.62 12.75
CA GLN A 212 -1.77 -15.08 12.63
C GLN A 212 -0.46 -15.77 12.26
N LEU A 213 0.35 -15.18 11.37
CA LEU A 213 1.69 -15.69 11.04
C LEU A 213 2.61 -15.71 12.27
N CYS A 214 2.52 -14.70 13.14
CA CYS A 214 3.30 -14.66 14.36
C CYS A 214 2.89 -15.72 15.40
N ARG A 215 1.60 -16.07 15.48
CA ARG A 215 1.03 -16.95 16.51
C ARG A 215 1.07 -18.43 16.17
N ARG A 216 1.07 -18.79 14.87
CA ARG A 216 1.03 -20.18 14.39
C ARG A 216 2.32 -20.52 13.66
N PRO A 217 3.38 -20.93 14.38
CA PRO A 217 4.55 -21.47 13.70
C PRO A 217 4.13 -22.75 12.93
N ASN A 218 4.72 -22.94 11.75
CA ASN A 218 4.48 -24.13 10.91
C ASN A 218 4.57 -25.39 11.75
N GLN A 219 3.45 -26.07 11.96
CA GLN A 219 3.48 -27.52 12.19
C GLN A 219 3.39 -28.15 10.80
N PRO A 220 4.43 -28.84 10.32
CA PRO A 220 4.29 -29.75 9.20
C PRO A 220 3.20 -30.75 9.60
N GLN A 221 2.19 -30.93 8.77
CA GLN A 221 1.32 -32.07 8.95
C GLN A 221 2.22 -33.29 8.83
N THR A 222 2.45 -33.99 9.94
CA THR A 222 2.98 -35.33 9.92
C THR A 222 2.00 -36.17 9.10
N VAL A 223 2.40 -36.41 7.85
CA VAL A 223 1.73 -37.45 7.02
C VAL A 223 1.99 -38.74 7.74
N VAL A 224 0.98 -39.25 8.44
CA VAL A 224 0.91 -40.62 8.98
C VAL A 224 0.46 -41.54 7.89
#